data_c2a073e3f239dc21f10be29ef92e507b
#
_entry.id   c2a073e3f239dc21f10be29ef92e507b
#
_cell.length_a   1.000
_cell.length_b   1.000
_cell.length_c   1.000
_cell.angle_alpha   90.00
_cell.angle_beta   90.00
_cell.angle_gamma   90.00
#
_symmetry.space_group_name_H-M   'P 1'
#
loop_
_entity.id
_entity.type
_entity.pdbx_description
1 polymer ?
#
loop_
_entity_poly.entity_id
_entity_poly.type
_entity_poly.pdbx_seq_one_letter_code
_entity_poly.pdbx_strand_id
1 'polypeptide(L)' 'MKAGPALIDTRTAAIALFGRWTGGTKDAVYRMIERNDIAAVRDGRKYWIPAAEIERIRNMKVDEAEA' A
#
# COMPACT_ATOMS: atom_id res chain seq x y z
N MET A 1 19.85 7.40 -12.51
CA MET A 1 19.51 6.56 -12.23
C MET A 1 18.32 6.24 -12.17
N LYS A 2 17.83 5.82 -12.42
CA LYS A 2 16.82 5.56 -12.11
C LYS A 2 16.51 4.49 -11.60
N ALA A 3 16.24 4.44 -11.20
CA ALA A 3 16.10 3.40 -10.29
C ALA A 3 14.83 2.69 -10.56
N GLY A 4 14.71 1.44 -10.25
CA GLY A 4 13.46 0.72 -10.37
C GLY A 4 12.43 1.30 -9.43
N PRO A 5 11.20 0.77 -9.44
CA PRO A 5 10.16 1.25 -8.53
C PRO A 5 10.59 1.02 -7.09
N ALA A 6 10.35 2.03 -6.27
CA ALA A 6 10.66 1.92 -4.86
C ALA A 6 9.67 0.96 -4.21
N LEU A 7 10.18 0.12 -3.32
CA LEU A 7 9.36 -0.79 -2.54
C LEU A 7 9.29 -0.27 -1.10
N ILE A 8 8.10 -0.28 -0.52
CA ILE A 8 7.92 0.16 0.85
C ILE A 8 7.34 -0.98 1.67
N ASP A 9 7.55 -0.93 2.98
CA ASP A 9 7.05 -2.00 3.83
C ASP A 9 5.58 -1.74 4.18
N THR A 10 4.98 -2.71 4.88
CA THR A 10 3.56 -2.64 5.24
C THR A 10 3.27 -1.43 6.12
N ARG A 11 4.17 -1.13 7.04
CA ARG A 11 3.98 0.00 7.95
C ARG A 11 3.95 1.32 7.17
N THR A 12 4.91 1.51 6.30
CA THR A 12 4.97 2.73 5.49
C THR A 12 3.73 2.84 4.61
N ALA A 13 3.29 1.71 4.04
CA ALA A 13 2.09 1.69 3.21
C ALA A 13 0.85 2.07 4.02
N ALA A 14 0.74 1.53 5.24
CA ALA A 14 -0.42 1.84 6.08
C ALA A 14 -0.46 3.32 6.43
N ILE A 15 0.68 3.89 6.76
CA ILE A 15 0.75 5.31 7.08
C ILE A 15 0.39 6.15 5.87
N ALA A 16 0.88 5.75 4.69
CA ALA A 16 0.60 6.48 3.46
C ALA A 16 -0.87 6.42 3.07
N LEU A 17 -1.53 5.28 3.31
CA LEU A 17 -2.91 5.09 2.91
C LEU A 17 -3.91 5.56 3.97
N PHE A 18 -3.60 5.35 5.23
CA PHE A 18 -4.56 5.59 6.31
C PHE A 18 -4.11 6.64 7.32
N GLY A 19 -2.88 7.11 7.21
CA GLY A 19 -2.38 8.16 8.08
C GLY A 19 -1.84 7.71 9.41
N ARG A 20 -1.90 6.40 9.71
CA ARG A 20 -1.45 5.91 11.01
C ARG A 20 -1.10 4.43 10.92
N TRP A 21 -0.34 3.98 11.89
CA TRP A 21 0.03 2.58 12.02
C TRP A 21 -0.62 2.01 13.28
N THR A 22 -1.63 1.18 13.11
CA THR A 22 -2.32 0.51 14.20
C THR A 22 -2.57 -0.93 13.79
N GLY A 23 -3.04 -1.75 14.74
CA GLY A 23 -3.45 -3.11 14.38
C GLY A 23 -4.51 -3.12 13.30
N GLY A 24 -5.44 -2.16 13.36
CA GLY A 24 -6.51 -2.07 12.36
C GLY A 24 -6.00 -1.70 10.99
N THR A 25 -5.10 -0.72 10.88
CA THR A 25 -4.60 -0.33 9.57
C THR A 25 -3.65 -1.39 9.01
N LYS A 26 -2.90 -2.06 9.88
CA LYS A 26 -2.07 -3.17 9.46
C LYS A 26 -2.93 -4.27 8.83
N ASP A 27 -4.00 -4.65 9.51
CA ASP A 27 -4.90 -5.68 8.99
C ASP A 27 -5.55 -5.25 7.69
N ALA A 28 -5.88 -3.96 7.57
CA ALA A 28 -6.47 -3.45 6.35
C ALA A 28 -5.54 -3.62 5.15
N VAL A 29 -4.24 -3.32 5.35
CA VAL A 29 -3.27 -3.49 4.28
C VAL A 29 -3.14 -4.96 3.90
N TYR A 30 -3.06 -5.85 4.89
CA TYR A 30 -2.96 -7.28 4.61
C TYR A 30 -4.16 -7.80 3.85
N ARG A 31 -5.36 -7.33 4.19
CA ARG A 31 -6.55 -7.72 3.45
C ARG A 31 -6.50 -7.26 2.00
N MET A 32 -6.01 -6.05 1.77
CA MET A 32 -5.88 -5.55 0.41
C MET A 32 -4.93 -6.41 -0.40
N ILE A 33 -3.85 -6.86 0.24
CA ILE A 33 -2.88 -7.73 -0.42
C ILE A 33 -3.53 -9.08 -0.74
N GLU A 34 -4.25 -9.66 0.21
CA GLU A 34 -4.87 -10.96 0.02
C GLU A 34 -5.95 -10.93 -1.05
N ARG A 35 -6.63 -9.82 -1.19
CA ARG A 35 -7.66 -9.67 -2.21
C ARG A 35 -7.10 -9.29 -3.57
N ASN A 36 -5.81 -9.05 -3.65
CA ASN A 36 -5.16 -8.56 -4.87
C ASN A 36 -5.62 -7.16 -5.24
N ASP A 37 -6.10 -6.39 -4.26
CA ASP A 37 -6.42 -4.98 -4.49
C ASP A 37 -5.15 -4.16 -4.60
N ILE A 38 -4.05 -4.66 -4.06
CA ILE A 38 -2.78 -4.00 -4.09
C ILE A 38 -1.72 -5.04 -4.41
N ALA A 39 -0.81 -4.73 -5.34
CA ALA A 39 0.27 -5.62 -5.68
C ALA A 39 1.32 -5.59 -4.58
N ALA A 40 1.88 -6.75 -4.26
CA ALA A 40 2.92 -6.82 -3.24
C ALA A 40 3.83 -7.99 -3.53
N VAL A 41 5.07 -7.85 -3.12
CA VAL A 41 6.06 -8.92 -3.21
C VAL A 41 6.29 -9.46 -1.81
N ARG A 42 6.16 -10.76 -1.65
CA ARG A 42 6.39 -11.39 -0.36
C ARG A 42 7.85 -11.83 -0.26
N ASP A 43 8.47 -11.49 0.85
CA ASP A 43 9.85 -11.88 1.14
C ASP A 43 9.87 -12.42 2.56
N GLY A 44 9.79 -13.75 2.68
CA GLY A 44 9.72 -14.37 3.98
C GLY A 44 8.44 -13.98 4.69
N ARG A 45 8.57 -13.24 5.79
CA ARG A 45 7.42 -12.81 6.58
C ARG A 45 6.98 -11.40 6.25
N LYS A 46 7.70 -10.74 5.34
CA LYS A 46 7.42 -9.35 5.03
C LYS A 46 6.80 -9.23 3.65
N TYR A 47 6.01 -8.19 3.50
CA TYR A 47 5.50 -7.78 2.20
C TYR A 47 6.18 -6.48 1.81
N TRP A 48 6.51 -6.37 0.54
CA TRP A 48 7.06 -5.15 -0.03
C TRP A 48 6.09 -4.66 -1.08
N ILE A 49 5.71 -3.41 -0.99
CA ILE A 49 4.65 -2.85 -1.81
C ILE A 49 5.26 -1.77 -2.70
N PRO A 50 5.08 -1.85 -4.02
CA PRO A 50 5.58 -0.77 -4.88
C PRO A 50 4.93 0.55 -4.51
N ALA A 51 5.73 1.59 -4.37
CA ALA A 51 5.20 2.92 -4.04
C ALA A 51 4.17 3.37 -5.06
N ALA A 52 4.32 2.95 -6.31
CA ALA A 52 3.36 3.29 -7.37
C ALA A 52 1.96 2.77 -7.06
N GLU A 53 1.85 1.63 -6.37
CA GLU A 53 0.54 1.10 -6.00
C GLU A 53 -0.16 2.00 -4.99
N ILE A 54 0.60 2.57 -4.09
CA ILE A 54 0.04 3.50 -3.10
C ILE A 54 -0.50 4.74 -3.80
N GLU A 55 0.26 5.27 -4.75
CA GLU A 55 -0.18 6.44 -5.50
C GLU A 55 -1.43 6.14 -6.30
N ARG A 56 -1.49 4.96 -6.91
CA ARG A 56 -2.66 4.56 -7.68
C ARG A 56 -3.91 4.55 -6.82
N ILE A 57 -3.82 3.97 -5.64
CA ILE A 57 -4.97 3.86 -4.74
C ILE A 57 -5.38 5.22 -4.20
N ARG A 58 -4.41 6.04 -3.83
CA ARG A 58 -4.71 7.38 -3.33
C ARG A 58 -5.41 8.21 -4.39
N ASN A 59 -4.97 8.09 -5.63
CA ASN A 59 -5.60 8.83 -6.72
C ASN A 59 -7.02 8.35 -6.97
N MET A 60 -7.26 7.05 -6.85
CA MET A 60 -8.60 6.50 -7.00
C MET A 60 -9.54 7.06 -5.94
N LYS A 61 -9.06 7.14 -4.70
CA LYS A 61 -9.89 7.65 -3.61
C LYS A 61 -10.20 9.12 -3.79
N VAL A 62 -9.25 9.88 -4.29
CA VAL A 62 -9.48 11.31 -4.55
C VAL A 62 -10.55 11.46 -5.62
N ASP A 63 -10.47 10.66 -6.70
CA ASP A 63 -11.46 10.72 -7.76
C ASP A 63 -12.85 10.38 -7.23
N GLU A 64 -12.94 9.36 -6.39
CA GLU A 64 -14.22 8.97 -5.80
C GLU A 64 -14.79 10.07 -4.92
N ALA A 65 -13.92 10.73 -4.17
CA ALA A 65 -14.37 11.79 -3.28
C ALA A 65 -14.90 12.98 -4.03
N GLU A 66 -14.40 13.20 -5.25
CA GLU A 66 -14.85 14.32 -6.06
C GLU A 66 -16.11 13.97 -6.86
N ALA A 67 -16.34 12.69 -7.06
CA ALA A 67 -17.51 12.27 -7.78
C ALA A 67 -18.76 12.42 -6.91
#